data_53f0028c8e2a6bde46a00d2db6106e55
#
_entry.id   53f0028c8e2a6bde46a00d2db6106e55
#
_cell.length_a   1.000
_cell.length_b   1.000
_cell.length_c   1.000
_cell.angle_alpha   90.00
_cell.angle_beta   90.00
_cell.angle_gamma   90.00
#
_symmetry.space_group_name_H-M   'P 1'
#
loop_
_entity.id
_entity.type
_entity.pdbx_description
1 polymer ?
#
loop_
_entity_poly.entity_id
_entity_poly.type
_entity_poly.pdbx_seq_one_letter_code
_entity_poly.pdbx_strand_id
1 'polypeptide(L)'
;MTLFMGGRLAIMTMPYEVIAENGFRDGDLGTLIDVARSVRGVEVAAVVKQLTAEKKFRASLRSSVDFDVAEVAAEFGGGGHTRAAGCTILAGSIDEAAEKLQNAITARFE
;
A
#
# COMPACT_ATOMS: atom_id res chain seq x y z
N MET A 1 6.37 8.08 -5.13
CA MET A 1 4.97 8.05 -4.74
C MET A 1 4.11 8.50 -5.91
N THR A 2 3.07 7.76 -6.19
CA THR A 2 2.15 8.08 -7.28
C THR A 2 0.76 8.41 -6.71
N LEU A 3 0.15 9.46 -7.24
CA LEU A 3 -1.19 9.89 -6.84
C LEU A 3 -2.21 9.49 -7.90
N PHE A 4 -3.38 9.06 -7.44
CA PHE A 4 -4.50 8.65 -8.28
C PHE A 4 -5.78 9.32 -7.80
N MET A 5 -6.84 9.25 -8.59
CA MET A 5 -8.16 9.77 -8.20
C MET A 5 -8.10 11.26 -7.82
N GLY A 6 -7.36 12.05 -8.61
CA GLY A 6 -7.23 13.48 -8.34
C GLY A 6 -6.49 13.81 -7.05
N GLY A 7 -5.59 12.94 -6.62
CA GLY A 7 -4.82 13.11 -5.39
C GLY A 7 -5.45 12.52 -4.15
N ARG A 8 -6.57 11.82 -4.27
CA ARG A 8 -7.26 11.19 -3.13
C ARG A 8 -6.62 9.87 -2.70
N LEU A 9 -5.90 9.20 -3.61
CA LEU A 9 -5.21 7.95 -3.35
C LEU A 9 -3.72 8.14 -3.60
N ALA A 10 -2.88 7.74 -2.64
CA ALA A 10 -1.43 7.75 -2.78
C ALA A 10 -0.91 6.32 -2.64
N ILE A 11 -0.08 5.88 -3.58
CA ILE A 11 0.58 4.58 -3.51
C ILE A 11 2.09 4.79 -3.63
N MET A 12 2.82 4.22 -2.67
CA MET A 12 4.27 4.23 -2.65
C MET A 12 4.76 2.80 -2.80
N THR A 13 5.80 2.59 -3.60
CA THR A 13 6.40 1.27 -3.76
C THR A 13 7.85 1.29 -3.27
N MET A 14 8.25 0.19 -2.60
CA MET A 14 9.60 0.01 -2.10
C MET A 14 10.14 -1.33 -2.62
N PRO A 15 10.87 -1.32 -3.76
CA PRO A 15 11.44 -2.53 -4.33
C PRO A 15 12.49 -3.17 -3.42
N TYR A 16 12.67 -4.47 -3.58
CA TYR A 16 13.64 -5.23 -2.78
C TYR A 16 15.05 -4.62 -2.84
N GLU A 17 15.49 -4.23 -4.01
CA GLU A 17 16.84 -3.67 -4.22
C GLU A 17 17.05 -2.40 -3.40
N VAL A 18 16.06 -1.53 -3.36
CA VAL A 18 16.12 -0.28 -2.59
C VAL A 18 16.19 -0.58 -1.09
N ILE A 19 15.37 -1.52 -0.63
CA ILE A 19 15.34 -1.90 0.80
C ILE A 19 16.68 -2.53 1.20
N ALA A 20 17.17 -3.47 0.39
CA ALA A 20 18.41 -4.19 0.69
C ALA A 20 19.63 -3.26 0.65
N GLU A 21 19.73 -2.38 -0.36
CA GLU A 21 20.86 -1.46 -0.52
C GLU A 21 20.97 -0.45 0.61
N ASN A 22 19.84 -0.05 1.19
CA ASN A 22 19.80 0.96 2.24
C ASN A 22 19.70 0.37 3.66
N GLY A 23 19.64 -0.96 3.78
CA GLY A 23 19.53 -1.61 5.08
C GLY A 23 18.22 -1.35 5.80
N PHE A 24 17.18 -1.01 5.09
CA PHE A 24 15.87 -0.76 5.69
C PHE A 24 15.26 -2.03 6.26
N ARG A 25 14.59 -1.90 7.40
CA ARG A 25 13.80 -2.95 8.03
C ARG A 25 12.32 -2.60 7.89
N ASP A 26 11.46 -3.57 8.12
CA ASP A 26 10.02 -3.35 8.01
C ASP A 26 9.56 -2.23 8.96
N GLY A 27 10.14 -2.14 10.16
CA GLY A 27 9.83 -1.06 11.10
C GLY A 27 10.21 0.33 10.57
N ASP A 28 11.30 0.42 9.82
CA ASP A 28 11.74 1.67 9.20
C ASP A 28 10.76 2.10 8.11
N LEU A 29 10.17 1.12 7.40
CA LEU A 29 9.23 1.36 6.32
C LEU A 29 7.85 1.73 6.85
N GLY A 30 7.56 1.41 8.10
CA GLY A 30 6.27 1.71 8.72
C GLY A 30 5.94 3.20 8.76
N THR A 31 6.95 4.07 8.78
CA THR A 31 6.73 5.51 8.80
C THR A 31 6.36 6.07 7.42
N LEU A 32 6.66 5.34 6.34
CA LEU A 32 6.38 5.81 4.99
C LEU A 32 4.89 5.96 4.72
N ILE A 33 4.07 5.09 5.29
CA ILE A 33 2.63 5.15 5.11
C ILE A 33 2.06 6.43 5.74
N ASP A 34 2.63 6.88 6.86
CA ASP A 34 2.22 8.12 7.50
C ASP A 34 2.61 9.33 6.67
N VAL A 35 3.78 9.29 6.03
CA VAL A 35 4.22 10.34 5.11
C VAL A 35 3.24 10.44 3.93
N ALA A 36 2.90 9.30 3.31
CA ALA A 36 1.97 9.28 2.20
C ALA A 36 0.59 9.81 2.60
N ARG A 37 0.12 9.41 3.78
CA ARG A 37 -1.17 9.85 4.31
C ARG A 37 -1.20 11.33 4.65
N SER A 38 -0.06 11.93 4.97
CA SER A 38 0.03 13.35 5.35
C SER A 38 -0.06 14.30 4.17
N VAL A 39 0.05 13.81 2.95
CA VAL A 39 -0.06 14.65 1.76
C VAL A 39 -1.48 15.21 1.66
N ARG A 40 -1.57 16.52 1.44
CA ARG A 40 -2.86 17.20 1.40
C ARG A 40 -3.79 16.63 0.33
N GLY A 41 -5.00 16.28 0.73
CA GLY A 41 -6.01 15.73 -0.17
C GLY A 41 -6.04 14.21 -0.21
N VAL A 42 -5.03 13.53 0.34
CA VAL A 42 -4.98 12.08 0.36
C VAL A 42 -5.99 11.54 1.38
N GLU A 43 -6.88 10.69 0.92
CA GLU A 43 -7.89 10.01 1.74
C GLU A 43 -7.49 8.58 2.06
N VAL A 44 -6.82 7.91 1.10
CA VAL A 44 -6.32 6.55 1.27
C VAL A 44 -4.86 6.51 0.84
N ALA A 45 -4.02 5.88 1.65
CA ALA A 45 -2.61 5.71 1.37
C ALA A 45 -2.22 4.24 1.46
N ALA A 46 -1.33 3.82 0.58
CA ALA A 46 -0.81 2.46 0.57
C ALA A 46 0.70 2.47 0.33
N VAL A 47 1.40 1.54 0.97
CA VAL A 47 2.81 1.27 0.71
C VAL A 47 2.93 -0.20 0.34
N VAL A 48 3.49 -0.49 -0.83
CA VAL A 48 3.75 -1.84 -1.31
C VAL A 48 5.25 -2.09 -1.19
N LYS A 49 5.62 -3.11 -0.42
CA LYS A 49 7.02 -3.43 -0.10
C LYS A 49 7.38 -4.82 -0.57
N GLN A 50 8.57 -4.97 -1.10
CA GLN A 50 9.15 -6.28 -1.40
C GLN A 50 10.29 -6.52 -0.41
N LEU A 51 9.99 -7.22 0.68
CA LEU A 51 10.94 -7.44 1.77
C LEU A 51 11.96 -8.55 1.48
N THR A 52 11.62 -9.45 0.56
CA THR A 52 12.50 -10.54 0.13
C THR A 52 12.56 -10.58 -1.38
N ALA A 53 13.45 -11.41 -1.94
CA ALA A 53 13.56 -11.58 -3.39
C ALA A 53 12.39 -12.34 -4.01
N GLU A 54 11.48 -12.88 -3.20
CA GLU A 54 10.31 -13.59 -3.70
C GLU A 54 9.27 -12.65 -4.29
N LYS A 55 8.40 -13.19 -5.14
CA LYS A 55 7.31 -12.44 -5.78
C LYS A 55 6.10 -12.30 -4.84
N LYS A 56 6.37 -11.92 -3.61
CA LYS A 56 5.39 -11.65 -2.57
C LYS A 56 5.57 -10.20 -2.12
N PHE A 57 4.51 -9.43 -2.16
CA PHE A 57 4.57 -8.00 -1.89
C PHE A 57 3.66 -7.68 -0.70
N ARG A 58 4.24 -7.08 0.32
CA ARG A 58 3.49 -6.71 1.53
C ARG A 58 2.92 -5.32 1.35
N ALA A 59 1.61 -5.20 1.46
CA ALA A 59 0.93 -3.91 1.37
C ALA A 59 0.43 -3.47 2.73
N SER A 60 0.68 -2.20 3.06
CA SER A 60 0.11 -1.54 4.23
C SER A 60 -0.85 -0.47 3.73
N LEU A 61 -2.02 -0.39 4.35
CA LEU A 61 -3.11 0.48 3.94
C LEU A 61 -3.56 1.35 5.09
N ARG A 62 -3.83 2.62 4.81
CA ARG A 62 -4.36 3.57 5.79
C ARG A 62 -5.43 4.43 5.14
N SER A 63 -6.45 4.79 5.91
CA SER A 63 -7.51 5.69 5.48
C SER A 63 -7.73 6.76 6.54
N SER A 64 -7.96 7.99 6.11
CA SER A 64 -8.28 9.12 6.99
C SER A 64 -9.74 9.55 6.88
N VAL A 65 -10.54 8.82 6.11
CA VAL A 65 -11.98 9.08 5.88
C VAL A 65 -12.76 7.77 6.03
N ASP A 66 -14.07 7.81 5.77
CA ASP A 66 -14.94 6.64 5.79
C ASP A 66 -14.69 5.72 4.59
N PHE A 67 -13.48 5.18 4.52
CA PHE A 67 -13.10 4.20 3.52
C PHE A 67 -12.54 2.98 4.25
N ASP A 68 -13.13 1.81 4.03
CA ASP A 68 -12.74 0.59 4.74
C ASP A 68 -11.60 -0.11 4.03
N VAL A 69 -10.37 0.13 4.51
CA VAL A 69 -9.19 -0.54 3.94
C VAL A 69 -9.10 -2.01 4.33
N ALA A 70 -9.80 -2.43 5.39
CA ALA A 70 -9.85 -3.84 5.77
C ALA A 70 -10.57 -4.68 4.71
N GLU A 71 -11.60 -4.14 4.08
CA GLU A 71 -12.28 -4.83 2.98
C GLU A 71 -11.38 -5.02 1.77
N VAL A 72 -10.56 -4.01 1.46
CA VAL A 72 -9.57 -4.13 0.37
C VAL A 72 -8.55 -5.21 0.72
N ALA A 73 -8.00 -5.17 1.93
CA ALA A 73 -7.02 -6.16 2.37
C ALA A 73 -7.59 -7.58 2.33
N ALA A 74 -8.87 -7.75 2.69
CA ALA A 74 -9.54 -9.05 2.68
C ALA A 74 -9.60 -9.66 1.28
N GLU A 75 -9.66 -8.86 0.21
CA GLU A 75 -9.63 -9.36 -1.16
C GLU A 75 -8.32 -10.10 -1.48
N PHE A 76 -7.25 -9.77 -0.75
CA PHE A 76 -5.94 -10.40 -0.91
C PHE A 76 -5.61 -11.34 0.25
N GLY A 77 -6.63 -11.75 1.01
CA GLY A 77 -6.44 -12.68 2.11
C GLY A 77 -5.89 -12.06 3.40
N GLY A 78 -5.82 -10.75 3.44
CA GLY A 78 -5.36 -10.01 4.63
C GLY A 78 -6.49 -9.53 5.52
N GLY A 79 -6.25 -8.47 6.26
CA GLY A 79 -7.24 -7.89 7.16
C GLY A 79 -6.66 -6.77 8.00
N GLY A 80 -7.42 -6.36 8.99
CA GLY A 80 -7.03 -5.29 9.91
C GLY A 80 -8.26 -4.53 10.38
N HIS A 81 -8.05 -3.23 10.56
CA HIS A 81 -9.10 -2.31 10.97
C HIS A 81 -9.58 -1.48 9.78
N THR A 82 -10.74 -0.86 9.92
CA THR A 82 -11.33 0.00 8.89
C THR A 82 -10.36 1.06 8.38
N ARG A 83 -9.55 1.62 9.27
CA ARG A 83 -8.61 2.70 8.94
C ARG A 83 -7.16 2.24 8.79
N ALA A 84 -6.86 0.99 9.07
CA ALA A 84 -5.49 0.47 9.06
C ALA A 84 -5.51 -1.03 8.84
N ALA A 85 -5.00 -1.47 7.69
CA ALA A 85 -5.01 -2.87 7.31
C ALA A 85 -3.75 -3.24 6.55
N GLY A 86 -3.55 -4.53 6.34
CA GLY A 86 -2.43 -5.04 5.58
C GLY A 86 -2.74 -6.35 4.90
N CYS A 87 -2.02 -6.63 3.83
CA CYS A 87 -2.18 -7.87 3.07
C CYS A 87 -0.89 -8.22 2.33
N THR A 88 -0.85 -9.44 1.81
CA THR A 88 0.24 -9.89 0.94
C THR A 88 -0.34 -10.11 -0.45
N ILE A 89 0.31 -9.53 -1.45
CA ILE A 89 -0.13 -9.61 -2.85
C ILE A 89 0.88 -10.45 -3.62
N LEU A 90 0.39 -11.48 -4.31
CA LEU A 90 1.21 -12.30 -5.21
C LEU A 90 1.10 -11.70 -6.61
N ALA A 91 2.24 -11.41 -7.23
CA ALA A 91 2.27 -10.78 -8.55
C ALA A 91 3.62 -11.06 -9.21
N GLY A 92 3.72 -10.77 -10.49
CA GLY A 92 4.98 -10.96 -11.24
C GLY A 92 6.02 -9.89 -10.95
N SER A 93 5.59 -8.71 -10.49
CA SER A 93 6.46 -7.59 -10.18
C SER A 93 5.80 -6.68 -9.16
N ILE A 94 6.58 -5.77 -8.57
CA ILE A 94 6.04 -4.80 -7.63
C ILE A 94 5.06 -3.84 -8.31
N ASP A 95 5.31 -3.49 -9.57
CA ASP A 95 4.42 -2.63 -10.33
C ASP A 95 3.07 -3.31 -10.57
N GLU A 96 3.08 -4.61 -10.87
CA GLU A 96 1.85 -5.39 -11.01
C GLU A 96 1.11 -5.49 -9.69
N ALA A 97 1.82 -5.67 -8.59
CA ALA A 97 1.22 -5.71 -7.26
C ALA A 97 0.54 -4.37 -6.92
N ALA A 98 1.22 -3.26 -7.21
CA ALA A 98 0.67 -1.92 -7.00
C ALA A 98 -0.55 -1.67 -7.87
N GLU A 99 -0.54 -2.15 -9.12
CA GLU A 99 -1.68 -2.01 -10.03
C GLU A 99 -2.89 -2.80 -9.53
N LYS A 100 -2.68 -4.04 -9.07
CA LYS A 100 -3.76 -4.84 -8.49
C LYS A 100 -4.39 -4.13 -7.30
N LEU A 101 -3.54 -3.56 -6.44
CA LEU A 101 -4.02 -2.84 -5.27
C LEU A 101 -4.75 -1.57 -5.66
N GLN A 102 -4.21 -0.81 -6.61
CA GLN A 102 -4.85 0.40 -7.13
C GLN A 102 -6.25 0.09 -7.63
N ASN A 103 -6.39 -0.96 -8.45
CA ASN A 103 -7.67 -1.35 -9.02
C ASN A 103 -8.68 -1.74 -7.93
N ALA A 104 -8.24 -2.47 -6.92
CA ALA A 104 -9.10 -2.87 -5.81
C ALA A 104 -9.58 -1.66 -5.00
N ILE A 105 -8.72 -0.68 -4.79
CA ILE A 105 -9.07 0.53 -4.05
C ILE A 105 -9.98 1.43 -4.88
N THR A 106 -9.64 1.69 -6.14
CA THR A 106 -10.42 2.58 -6.98
C THR A 106 -11.83 2.05 -7.24
N ALA A 107 -11.99 0.73 -7.29
CA ALA A 107 -13.31 0.11 -7.46
C ALA A 107 -14.26 0.41 -6.28
N ARG A 108 -13.74 0.80 -5.14
CA ARG A 108 -14.53 1.12 -3.93
C ARG A 108 -14.70 2.62 -3.70
N PHE A 109 -14.04 3.46 -4.47
CA PHE A 109 -14.27 4.91 -4.43
C PHE A 109 -15.57 5.24 -5.16
N GLU A 110 -16.28 6.18 -4.61
CA GLU A 110 -17.51 6.71 -5.23
C GLU A 110 -17.24 8.04 -5.93
#